data_a969be59be516ee295e0b72535ad93bb
#
_entry.id   a969be59be516ee295e0b72535ad93bb
#
_cell.length_a   1.000
_cell.length_b   1.000
_cell.length_c   1.000
_cell.angle_alpha   90.00
_cell.angle_beta   90.00
_cell.angle_gamma   90.00
#
_symmetry.space_group_name_H-M   'P 1'
#
loop_
_entity.id
_entity.type
_entity.pdbx_description
1 polymer ?
#
loop_
_entity_poly.entity_id
_entity_poly.type
_entity_poly.pdbx_seq_one_letter_code
_entity_poly.pdbx_strand_id
1 'polypeptide(L)'
;MGDFIVQLSILDPLYTLFGWITRLLFNFFGNYGLAIIFLTIIIRGALIPLNIRSQKSMLKMQALSGKQAELQRQFGDDKEAYQEAFMKMQKENGAGGLSGCLLPFLQIFIIWPIYRIVSGPLIYLSQVSKENIQSMIDLGNRFGESGIFQGRVSVDIHIGLIKALTENAQFLNECINQGFIKLDQMIDLHFLGMDLTVTPAWNPFEIARDPATYIPMLIIPLLVVITNIVMMQLTKIMKPGWKEEEEAKKRAKMNPARAGQAGDGKSAAEDTTQMTMKMMNWMMPILMLVTTFTMPAAMGLYWIISGLMSIITSIIVYYMFTKPYEAKKAEIEAKKDAVFKKSGKAALAGADGEVNTDTSKKNGKKKKN
;
A
#
# COMPACT_ATOMS: atom_id res chain seq x y z
N MET A 1 11.52 -17.22 18.58
CA MET A 1 11.16 -15.94 17.95
C MET A 1 11.91 -14.74 18.52
N GLY A 2 12.57 -14.86 19.69
CA GLY A 2 13.37 -13.79 20.29
C GLY A 2 14.69 -13.50 19.56
N ASP A 3 15.32 -14.51 19.02
CA ASP A 3 16.70 -14.38 18.48
C ASP A 3 16.78 -13.79 17.06
N PHE A 4 15.69 -13.78 16.31
CA PHE A 4 15.64 -13.15 15.00
C PHE A 4 15.64 -11.60 15.07
N ILE A 5 15.30 -11.04 16.23
CA ILE A 5 15.22 -9.60 16.47
C ILE A 5 16.58 -8.98 16.84
N VAL A 6 17.49 -9.78 17.36
CA VAL A 6 18.76 -9.29 17.94
C VAL A 6 19.84 -8.98 16.89
N GLN A 7 19.72 -9.43 15.66
CA GLN A 7 20.78 -9.32 14.64
C GLN A 7 20.54 -8.36 13.49
N LEU A 8 19.59 -7.44 13.54
CA LEU A 8 19.47 -6.40 12.51
C LEU A 8 20.24 -5.13 12.91
N SER A 9 21.52 -5.25 13.19
CA SER A 9 22.52 -4.17 13.26
C SER A 9 22.45 -3.19 12.07
N ILE A 10 21.96 -3.65 10.93
CA ILE A 10 21.71 -2.87 9.72
C ILE A 10 20.65 -1.78 9.92
N LEU A 11 19.70 -1.95 10.83
CA LEU A 11 18.65 -0.97 11.12
C LEU A 11 19.01 0.04 12.22
N ASP A 12 20.11 -0.15 12.95
CA ASP A 12 20.53 0.75 14.02
C ASP A 12 20.71 2.21 13.57
N PRO A 13 21.29 2.48 12.38
CA PRO A 13 21.36 3.84 11.86
C PRO A 13 19.98 4.47 11.64
N LEU A 14 18.99 3.66 11.21
CA LEU A 14 17.61 4.14 11.02
C LEU A 14 16.92 4.43 12.37
N TYR A 15 17.13 3.59 13.38
CA TYR A 15 16.62 3.85 14.74
C TYR A 15 17.18 5.15 15.28
N THR A 16 18.49 5.37 15.14
CA THR A 16 19.16 6.59 15.59
C THR A 16 18.66 7.82 14.86
N LEU A 17 18.60 7.76 13.54
CA LEU A 17 18.13 8.87 12.70
C LEU A 17 16.67 9.22 13.00
N PHE A 18 15.78 8.24 12.97
CA PHE A 18 14.35 8.48 13.19
C PHE A 18 14.08 8.89 14.65
N GLY A 19 14.78 8.31 15.61
CA GLY A 19 14.72 8.71 17.01
C GLY A 19 15.17 10.16 17.21
N TRP A 20 16.27 10.58 16.57
CA TRP A 20 16.73 11.96 16.61
C TRP A 20 15.72 12.94 16.01
N ILE A 21 15.16 12.61 14.83
CA ILE A 21 14.11 13.42 14.18
C ILE A 21 12.88 13.51 15.10
N THR A 22 12.43 12.38 15.66
CA THR A 22 11.25 12.35 16.53
C THR A 22 11.45 13.21 17.76
N ARG A 23 12.63 13.18 18.39
CA ARG A 23 12.97 14.01 19.54
C ARG A 23 12.99 15.50 19.16
N LEU A 24 13.58 15.86 18.02
CA LEU A 24 13.56 17.24 17.54
C LEU A 24 12.12 17.75 17.39
N LEU A 25 11.26 16.94 16.78
CA LEU A 25 9.84 17.25 16.59
C LEU A 25 9.09 17.32 17.92
N PHE A 26 9.36 16.39 18.83
CA PHE A 26 8.76 16.39 20.16
C PHE A 26 9.17 17.65 20.96
N ASN A 27 10.43 18.02 20.94
CA ASN A 27 10.91 19.24 21.61
C ASN A 27 10.29 20.51 21.00
N PHE A 28 9.99 20.50 19.70
CA PHE A 28 9.40 21.64 19.02
C PHE A 28 7.89 21.76 19.29
N PHE A 29 7.16 20.65 19.21
CA PHE A 29 5.69 20.65 19.34
C PHE A 29 5.20 20.46 20.78
N GLY A 30 6.03 19.92 21.67
CA GLY A 30 5.63 19.54 23.03
C GLY A 30 4.57 18.45 23.09
N ASN A 31 4.31 17.76 21.97
CA ASN A 31 3.23 16.77 21.87
C ASN A 31 3.69 15.54 21.10
N TYR A 32 3.47 14.37 21.70
CA TYR A 32 3.91 13.10 21.14
C TYR A 32 3.18 12.72 19.84
N GLY A 33 1.85 12.90 19.79
CA GLY A 33 1.07 12.60 18.61
C GLY A 33 1.49 13.44 17.40
N LEU A 34 1.75 14.75 17.61
CA LEU A 34 2.26 15.63 16.56
C LEU A 34 3.66 15.19 16.10
N ALA A 35 4.53 14.79 17.03
CA ALA A 35 5.86 14.30 16.66
C ALA A 35 5.78 13.07 15.72
N ILE A 36 4.88 12.11 15.98
CA ILE A 36 4.65 10.95 15.12
C ILE A 36 4.07 11.36 13.76
N ILE A 37 3.10 12.28 13.74
CA ILE A 37 2.49 12.77 12.49
C ILE A 37 3.55 13.39 11.59
N PHE A 38 4.33 14.33 12.11
CA PHE A 38 5.35 15.02 11.32
C PHE A 38 6.53 14.10 10.94
N LEU A 39 6.95 13.19 11.82
CA LEU A 39 7.91 12.13 11.48
C LEU A 39 7.41 11.34 10.26
N THR A 40 6.15 10.92 10.29
CA THR A 40 5.55 10.15 9.20
C THR A 40 5.53 10.95 7.89
N ILE A 41 5.16 12.24 7.95
CA ILE A 41 5.16 13.13 6.78
C ILE A 41 6.57 13.28 6.21
N ILE A 42 7.59 13.47 7.04
CA ILE A 42 8.99 13.62 6.61
C ILE A 42 9.47 12.34 5.92
N ILE A 43 9.27 11.17 6.55
CA ILE A 43 9.72 9.89 5.99
C ILE A 43 8.97 9.59 4.69
N ARG A 44 7.65 9.74 4.67
CA ARG A 44 6.84 9.50 3.47
C ARG A 44 7.14 10.50 2.37
N GLY A 45 7.38 11.76 2.73
CA GLY A 45 7.80 12.80 1.80
C GLY A 45 9.13 12.49 1.12
N ALA A 46 10.14 12.08 1.89
CA ALA A 46 11.44 11.66 1.35
C ALA A 46 11.33 10.46 0.40
N LEU A 47 10.33 9.61 0.58
CA LEU A 47 10.08 8.44 -0.26
C LEU A 47 9.20 8.70 -1.48
N ILE A 48 8.61 9.90 -1.64
CA ILE A 48 7.78 10.23 -2.82
C ILE A 48 8.49 9.93 -4.14
N PRO A 49 9.76 10.33 -4.38
CA PRO A 49 10.42 10.05 -5.65
C PRO A 49 10.54 8.54 -5.95
N LEU A 50 10.82 7.75 -4.92
CA LEU A 50 10.92 6.30 -5.05
C LEU A 50 9.54 5.67 -5.32
N ASN A 51 8.51 6.12 -4.61
CA ASN A 51 7.13 5.70 -4.82
C ASN A 51 6.63 6.03 -6.23
N ILE A 52 6.96 7.20 -6.76
CA ILE A 52 6.63 7.61 -8.13
C ILE A 52 7.29 6.65 -9.14
N ARG A 53 8.58 6.34 -8.97
CA ARG A 53 9.29 5.40 -9.85
C ARG A 53 8.67 4.00 -9.82
N SER A 54 8.34 3.50 -8.64
CA SER A 54 7.71 2.20 -8.46
C SER A 54 6.31 2.15 -9.11
N GLN A 55 5.46 3.16 -8.85
CA GLN A 55 4.14 3.24 -9.47
C GLN A 55 4.20 3.34 -10.99
N LYS A 56 5.15 4.12 -11.53
CA LYS A 56 5.38 4.20 -12.98
C LYS A 56 5.78 2.85 -13.57
N SER A 57 6.63 2.07 -12.88
CA SER A 57 6.98 0.71 -13.30
C SER A 57 5.76 -0.22 -13.29
N MET A 58 4.93 -0.13 -12.25
CA MET A 58 3.69 -0.91 -12.14
C MET A 58 2.68 -0.55 -13.24
N LEU A 59 2.53 0.73 -13.59
CA LEU A 59 1.67 1.18 -14.70
C LEU A 59 2.15 0.60 -16.04
N LYS A 60 3.46 0.57 -16.29
CA LYS A 60 4.02 -0.07 -17.47
C LYS A 60 3.73 -1.56 -17.52
N MET A 61 3.87 -2.26 -16.40
CA MET A 61 3.50 -3.67 -16.27
C MET A 61 2.02 -3.92 -16.58
N GLN A 62 1.14 -3.08 -16.06
CA GLN A 62 -0.30 -3.17 -16.36
C GLN A 62 -0.59 -2.93 -17.84
N ALA A 63 0.11 -2.00 -18.49
CA ALA A 63 -0.02 -1.76 -19.92
C ALA A 63 0.43 -2.96 -20.78
N LEU A 64 1.30 -3.80 -20.26
CA LEU A 64 1.79 -5.03 -20.94
C LEU A 64 0.92 -6.26 -20.69
N SER A 65 -0.13 -6.17 -19.89
CA SER A 65 -0.98 -7.31 -19.52
C SER A 65 -1.58 -8.03 -20.74
N GLY A 66 -1.99 -7.30 -21.77
CA GLY A 66 -2.47 -7.89 -23.03
C GLY A 66 -1.42 -8.70 -23.78
N LYS A 67 -0.18 -8.19 -23.87
CA LYS A 67 0.95 -8.91 -24.45
C LYS A 67 1.36 -10.13 -23.62
N GLN A 68 1.24 -10.03 -22.31
CA GLN A 68 1.48 -11.15 -21.40
C GLN A 68 0.52 -12.31 -21.67
N ALA A 69 -0.77 -12.01 -21.86
CA ALA A 69 -1.78 -13.01 -22.22
C ALA A 69 -1.49 -13.67 -23.57
N GLU A 70 -1.00 -12.89 -24.55
CA GLU A 70 -0.59 -13.41 -25.87
C GLU A 70 0.61 -14.33 -25.76
N LEU A 71 1.66 -13.94 -25.04
CA LEU A 71 2.84 -14.79 -24.78
C LEU A 71 2.44 -16.10 -24.12
N GLN A 72 1.49 -16.05 -23.17
CA GLN A 72 1.04 -17.25 -22.50
C GLN A 72 0.26 -18.21 -23.42
N ARG A 73 -0.53 -17.69 -24.36
CA ARG A 73 -1.17 -18.49 -25.41
C ARG A 73 -0.13 -19.10 -26.36
N GLN A 74 0.94 -18.36 -26.66
CA GLN A 74 1.99 -18.76 -27.59
C GLN A 74 2.86 -19.88 -27.01
N PHE A 75 3.25 -19.79 -25.75
CA PHE A 75 4.15 -20.77 -25.10
C PHE A 75 3.39 -21.88 -24.35
N GLY A 76 2.06 -21.73 -24.09
CA GLY A 76 1.22 -22.76 -23.51
C GLY A 76 1.76 -23.33 -22.20
N ASP A 77 2.12 -24.63 -22.21
CA ASP A 77 2.59 -25.36 -21.04
C ASP A 77 4.11 -25.24 -20.80
N ASP A 78 4.87 -24.66 -21.74
CA ASP A 78 6.30 -24.43 -21.59
C ASP A 78 6.56 -23.22 -20.67
N LYS A 79 6.65 -23.49 -19.37
CA LYS A 79 6.83 -22.46 -18.35
C LYS A 79 8.18 -21.76 -18.43
N GLU A 80 9.25 -22.44 -18.87
CA GLU A 80 10.60 -21.88 -18.96
C GLU A 80 10.67 -20.88 -20.12
N ALA A 81 10.23 -21.29 -21.31
CA ALA A 81 10.17 -20.41 -22.48
C ALA A 81 9.24 -19.19 -22.24
N TYR A 82 8.10 -19.40 -21.57
CA TYR A 82 7.22 -18.30 -21.17
C TYR A 82 7.91 -17.30 -20.24
N GLN A 83 8.60 -17.78 -19.19
CA GLN A 83 9.30 -16.90 -18.24
C GLN A 83 10.42 -16.12 -18.91
N GLU A 84 11.19 -16.75 -19.80
CA GLU A 84 12.26 -16.08 -20.55
C GLU A 84 11.70 -14.99 -21.47
N ALA A 85 10.67 -15.31 -22.27
CA ALA A 85 10.01 -14.35 -23.14
C ALA A 85 9.35 -13.19 -22.35
N PHE A 86 8.75 -13.49 -21.19
CA PHE A 86 8.16 -12.50 -20.31
C PHE A 86 9.20 -11.56 -19.70
N MET A 87 10.32 -12.08 -19.20
CA MET A 87 11.43 -11.26 -18.69
C MET A 87 12.05 -10.39 -19.80
N LYS A 88 12.19 -10.92 -21.00
CA LYS A 88 12.68 -10.18 -22.17
C LYS A 88 11.73 -9.03 -22.51
N MET A 89 10.43 -9.31 -22.60
CA MET A 89 9.39 -8.30 -22.84
C MET A 89 9.41 -7.21 -21.77
N GLN A 90 9.57 -7.56 -20.50
CA GLN A 90 9.67 -6.60 -19.40
C GLN A 90 10.89 -5.69 -19.57
N LYS A 91 12.07 -6.26 -19.86
CA LYS A 91 13.30 -5.49 -20.06
C LYS A 91 13.18 -4.53 -21.24
N GLU A 92 12.69 -4.99 -22.39
CA GLU A 92 12.52 -4.18 -23.60
C GLU A 92 11.59 -2.99 -23.40
N ASN A 93 10.53 -3.16 -22.58
CA ASN A 93 9.57 -2.08 -22.29
C ASN A 93 9.94 -1.25 -21.03
N GLY A 94 11.09 -1.52 -20.42
CA GLY A 94 11.52 -0.83 -19.20
C GLY A 94 10.51 -0.96 -18.05
N ALA A 95 9.80 -2.10 -18.01
CA ALA A 95 8.82 -2.45 -17.00
C ALA A 95 9.35 -3.54 -16.05
N GLY A 96 10.52 -4.08 -16.36
CA GLY A 96 11.16 -5.13 -15.58
C GLY A 96 12.02 -4.61 -14.45
N GLY A 97 12.21 -5.45 -13.46
CA GLY A 97 13.09 -5.22 -12.33
C GLY A 97 12.38 -5.29 -10.98
N LEU A 98 13.18 -5.38 -9.95
CA LEU A 98 12.76 -5.41 -8.53
C LEU A 98 11.90 -4.21 -8.09
N SER A 99 11.80 -3.15 -8.92
CA SER A 99 11.12 -1.90 -8.57
C SER A 99 9.62 -2.05 -8.29
N GLY A 100 8.95 -3.05 -8.84
CA GLY A 100 7.52 -3.30 -8.58
C GLY A 100 7.27 -4.01 -7.25
N CYS A 101 8.12 -4.94 -6.85
CA CYS A 101 8.01 -5.67 -5.59
C CYS A 101 8.83 -5.04 -4.46
N LEU A 102 9.77 -4.12 -4.76
CA LEU A 102 10.60 -3.44 -3.77
C LEU A 102 9.77 -2.60 -2.79
N LEU A 103 8.68 -1.99 -3.25
CA LEU A 103 7.85 -1.10 -2.43
C LEU A 103 7.22 -1.78 -1.20
N PRO A 104 6.60 -2.98 -1.30
CA PRO A 104 6.12 -3.72 -0.13
C PRO A 104 7.23 -4.08 0.86
N PHE A 105 8.40 -4.49 0.36
CA PHE A 105 9.56 -4.78 1.22
C PHE A 105 10.08 -3.52 1.95
N LEU A 106 10.19 -2.40 1.23
CA LEU A 106 10.59 -1.13 1.80
C LEU A 106 9.63 -0.70 2.92
N GLN A 107 8.34 -1.00 2.77
CA GLN A 107 7.34 -0.73 3.80
C GLN A 107 7.67 -1.42 5.12
N ILE A 108 8.12 -2.67 5.09
CA ILE A 108 8.50 -3.43 6.30
C ILE A 108 9.73 -2.78 6.96
N PHE A 109 10.74 -2.38 6.17
CA PHE A 109 11.94 -1.70 6.69
C PHE A 109 11.65 -0.35 7.35
N ILE A 110 10.54 0.31 6.98
CA ILE A 110 10.14 1.59 7.56
C ILE A 110 9.25 1.40 8.79
N ILE A 111 8.31 0.45 8.73
CA ILE A 111 7.38 0.19 9.84
C ILE A 111 8.15 -0.22 11.10
N TRP A 112 9.16 -1.06 10.95
CA TRP A 112 9.88 -1.61 12.09
C TRP A 112 10.58 -0.55 12.97
N PRO A 113 11.38 0.38 12.42
CA PRO A 113 11.94 1.48 13.20
C PRO A 113 10.87 2.39 13.82
N ILE A 114 9.80 2.70 13.08
CA ILE A 114 8.72 3.52 13.62
C ILE A 114 8.05 2.82 14.80
N TYR A 115 7.75 1.53 14.66
CA TYR A 115 7.18 0.74 15.75
C TYR A 115 8.07 0.75 16.99
N ARG A 116 9.40 0.60 16.85
CA ARG A 116 10.32 0.67 17.99
C ARG A 116 10.32 2.05 18.67
N ILE A 117 10.31 3.13 17.90
CA ILE A 117 10.27 4.49 18.44
C ILE A 117 8.95 4.75 19.16
N VAL A 118 7.84 4.33 18.55
CA VAL A 118 6.49 4.49 19.10
C VAL A 118 6.31 3.64 20.38
N SER A 119 6.85 2.44 20.39
CA SER A 119 6.70 1.53 21.53
C SER A 119 7.74 1.75 22.63
N GLY A 120 8.82 2.49 22.33
CA GLY A 120 9.93 2.74 23.26
C GLY A 120 10.28 4.23 23.41
N PRO A 121 9.32 5.11 23.71
CA PRO A 121 9.54 6.56 23.66
C PRO A 121 10.54 7.09 24.69
N LEU A 122 10.73 6.46 25.87
CA LEU A 122 11.71 6.91 26.87
C LEU A 122 13.15 6.86 26.35
N ILE A 123 13.50 5.87 25.52
CA ILE A 123 14.83 5.79 24.91
C ILE A 123 15.01 6.93 23.88
N TYR A 124 14.04 7.07 22.98
CA TYR A 124 14.22 7.89 21.80
C TYR A 124 13.92 9.37 22.03
N LEU A 125 12.98 9.70 22.92
CA LEU A 125 12.59 11.07 23.21
C LEU A 125 13.26 11.60 24.45
N SER A 126 13.16 10.88 25.58
CA SER A 126 13.68 11.32 26.88
C SER A 126 15.11 10.88 27.17
N GLN A 127 15.72 10.07 26.30
CA GLN A 127 17.11 9.58 26.45
C GLN A 127 17.37 8.86 27.79
N VAL A 128 16.37 8.16 28.30
CA VAL A 128 16.57 7.25 29.45
C VAL A 128 17.41 6.06 28.99
N SER A 129 18.43 5.72 29.79
CA SER A 129 19.32 4.61 29.44
C SER A 129 18.58 3.27 29.45
N LYS A 130 19.06 2.31 28.66
CA LYS A 130 18.48 0.97 28.60
C LYS A 130 18.57 0.26 29.95
N GLU A 131 19.64 0.50 30.69
CA GLU A 131 19.90 -0.02 32.02
C GLU A 131 18.86 0.48 33.03
N ASN A 132 18.55 1.79 32.97
CA ASN A 132 17.54 2.37 33.84
C ASN A 132 16.15 1.85 33.51
N ILE A 133 15.84 1.68 32.23
CA ILE A 133 14.55 1.11 31.78
C ILE A 133 14.44 -0.35 32.29
N GLN A 134 15.50 -1.14 32.15
CA GLN A 134 15.51 -2.50 32.65
C GLN A 134 15.31 -2.52 34.18
N SER A 135 15.97 -1.62 34.91
CA SER A 135 15.82 -1.50 36.36
C SER A 135 14.40 -1.13 36.79
N MET A 136 13.76 -0.19 36.05
CA MET A 136 12.33 0.15 36.26
C MET A 136 11.41 -1.03 35.96
N ILE A 137 11.70 -1.82 34.91
CA ILE A 137 10.92 -3.02 34.59
C ILE A 137 11.07 -4.06 35.69
N ASP A 138 12.29 -4.30 36.19
CA ASP A 138 12.56 -5.26 37.27
C ASP A 138 11.92 -4.82 38.59
N LEU A 139 11.90 -3.52 38.86
CA LEU A 139 11.18 -2.95 39.99
C LEU A 139 9.67 -3.15 39.82
N GLY A 140 9.11 -2.80 38.68
CA GLY A 140 7.68 -2.92 38.40
C GLY A 140 7.15 -4.36 38.44
N ASN A 141 7.95 -5.32 37.99
CA ASN A 141 7.61 -6.76 38.10
C ASN A 141 7.54 -7.25 39.58
N ARG A 142 8.25 -6.58 40.46
CA ARG A 142 8.27 -6.88 41.92
C ARG A 142 7.36 -5.95 42.72
N PHE A 143 6.70 -4.99 42.07
CA PHE A 143 5.86 -3.99 42.71
C PHE A 143 4.50 -4.59 43.08
N GLY A 144 4.24 -4.76 44.36
CA GLY A 144 3.06 -5.46 44.83
C GLY A 144 3.12 -6.99 44.67
N GLU A 145 2.00 -7.66 44.90
CA GLU A 145 1.92 -9.14 44.84
C GLU A 145 1.93 -9.70 43.42
N SER A 146 1.46 -8.94 42.44
CA SER A 146 1.27 -9.40 41.06
C SER A 146 2.06 -8.61 40.01
N GLY A 147 2.93 -7.67 40.45
CA GLY A 147 3.56 -6.69 39.56
C GLY A 147 2.57 -5.59 39.09
N ILE A 148 3.11 -4.55 38.46
CA ILE A 148 2.32 -3.38 38.07
C ILE A 148 1.89 -3.42 36.60
N PHE A 149 2.50 -4.28 35.78
CA PHE A 149 2.30 -4.24 34.32
C PHE A 149 1.12 -5.09 33.87
N GLN A 150 0.26 -4.48 33.04
CA GLN A 150 -0.81 -5.18 32.31
C GLN A 150 -0.29 -5.56 30.93
N GLY A 151 0.49 -6.63 30.82
CA GLY A 151 1.00 -7.12 29.55
C GLY A 151 2.52 -7.16 29.46
N ARG A 152 3.02 -7.37 28.24
CA ARG A 152 4.46 -7.53 27.99
C ARG A 152 5.15 -6.16 27.95
N VAL A 153 6.11 -5.95 28.85
CA VAL A 153 7.01 -4.79 28.87
C VAL A 153 8.44 -5.29 28.71
N SER A 154 9.24 -4.63 27.89
CA SER A 154 10.65 -4.91 27.67
C SER A 154 11.40 -3.59 27.40
N VAL A 155 12.72 -3.62 27.43
CA VAL A 155 13.54 -2.42 27.13
C VAL A 155 13.19 -1.78 25.80
N ASP A 156 12.89 -2.59 24.80
CA ASP A 156 12.57 -2.12 23.45
C ASP A 156 11.10 -1.75 23.25
N ILE A 157 10.20 -2.27 24.10
CA ILE A 157 8.76 -2.06 24.04
C ILE A 157 8.29 -1.73 25.47
N HIS A 158 8.36 -0.45 25.84
CA HIS A 158 8.09 0.00 27.20
C HIS A 158 6.99 1.07 27.30
N ILE A 159 6.12 1.13 26.30
CA ILE A 159 4.96 2.04 26.34
C ILE A 159 4.07 1.74 27.57
N GLY A 160 3.92 0.48 27.96
CA GLY A 160 3.23 0.05 29.18
C GLY A 160 3.93 0.48 30.49
N LEU A 161 5.25 0.70 30.46
CA LEU A 161 5.98 1.25 31.61
C LEU A 161 5.58 2.72 31.82
N ILE A 162 5.46 3.51 30.76
CA ILE A 162 5.03 4.91 30.87
C ILE A 162 3.62 5.00 31.45
N LYS A 163 2.72 4.14 30.99
CA LYS A 163 1.38 4.03 31.57
C LYS A 163 1.43 3.75 33.07
N ALA A 164 2.21 2.76 33.50
CA ALA A 164 2.37 2.42 34.90
C ALA A 164 2.97 3.57 35.74
N LEU A 165 3.96 4.31 35.17
CA LEU A 165 4.53 5.49 35.82
C LEU A 165 3.52 6.63 35.94
N THR A 166 2.63 6.79 34.99
CA THR A 166 1.60 7.84 35.00
C THR A 166 0.44 7.52 35.95
N GLU A 167 0.00 6.25 35.96
CA GLU A 167 -1.14 5.81 36.76
C GLU A 167 -0.81 5.53 38.24
N ASN A 168 0.47 5.22 38.55
CA ASN A 168 0.89 4.88 39.88
C ASN A 168 1.96 5.84 40.44
N ALA A 169 1.55 6.80 41.25
CA ALA A 169 2.42 7.80 41.85
C ALA A 169 3.47 7.18 42.81
N GLN A 170 3.16 6.08 43.52
CA GLN A 170 4.12 5.41 44.39
C GLN A 170 5.25 4.77 43.57
N PHE A 171 4.91 4.10 42.50
CA PHE A 171 5.89 3.51 41.58
C PHE A 171 6.78 4.57 40.95
N LEU A 172 6.18 5.68 40.47
CA LEU A 172 6.92 6.81 39.91
C LEU A 172 7.91 7.39 40.94
N ASN A 173 7.45 7.67 42.17
CA ASN A 173 8.30 8.22 43.21
C ASN A 173 9.46 7.27 43.56
N GLU A 174 9.22 5.97 43.58
CA GLU A 174 10.27 5.01 43.83
C GLU A 174 11.32 4.99 42.71
N CYS A 175 10.87 5.04 41.42
CA CYS A 175 11.77 5.13 40.28
C CYS A 175 12.61 6.43 40.28
N ILE A 176 12.03 7.56 40.74
CA ILE A 176 12.73 8.85 40.84
C ILE A 176 13.74 8.77 42.01
N ASN A 177 13.37 8.26 43.16
CA ASN A 177 14.23 8.12 44.33
C ASN A 177 15.46 7.24 44.06
N GLN A 178 15.28 6.19 43.25
CA GLN A 178 16.38 5.32 42.82
C GLN A 178 17.20 5.90 41.65
N GLY A 179 16.82 7.08 41.12
CA GLY A 179 17.53 7.76 40.06
C GLY A 179 17.35 7.13 38.66
N PHE A 180 16.37 6.24 38.49
CA PHE A 180 16.14 5.59 37.18
C PHE A 180 15.52 6.52 36.15
N ILE A 181 14.70 7.48 36.60
CA ILE A 181 14.05 8.49 35.75
C ILE A 181 13.93 9.83 36.48
N LYS A 182 13.95 10.93 35.77
CA LYS A 182 13.66 12.25 36.28
C LYS A 182 12.26 12.69 35.87
N LEU A 183 11.69 13.63 36.59
CA LEU A 183 10.33 14.13 36.31
C LEU A 183 10.26 14.82 34.93
N ASP A 184 11.31 15.51 34.53
CA ASP A 184 11.43 16.18 33.22
C ASP A 184 11.58 15.19 32.04
N GLN A 185 11.85 13.92 32.33
CA GLN A 185 11.91 12.83 31.34
C GLN A 185 10.56 12.13 31.12
N MET A 186 9.55 12.47 31.92
CA MET A 186 8.20 11.94 31.71
C MET A 186 7.59 12.50 30.44
N ILE A 187 6.91 11.66 29.70
CA ILE A 187 6.29 12.00 28.42
C ILE A 187 4.78 11.85 28.56
N ASP A 188 4.04 12.90 28.21
CA ASP A 188 2.60 12.80 28.04
C ASP A 188 2.29 12.19 26.65
N LEU A 189 1.67 11.02 26.65
CA LEU A 189 1.29 10.27 25.46
C LEU A 189 -0.17 10.51 25.02
N HIS A 190 -0.83 11.52 25.61
CA HIS A 190 -2.18 11.91 25.19
C HIS A 190 -2.17 12.78 23.93
N PHE A 191 -3.11 12.51 23.05
CA PHE A 191 -3.32 13.27 21.82
C PHE A 191 -4.81 13.39 21.52
N LEU A 192 -5.33 14.61 21.37
CA LEU A 192 -6.76 14.88 21.14
C LEU A 192 -7.69 14.20 22.17
N GLY A 193 -7.26 14.13 23.44
CA GLY A 193 -7.99 13.48 24.51
C GLY A 193 -7.93 11.95 24.52
N MET A 194 -7.15 11.34 23.65
CA MET A 194 -6.93 9.89 23.60
C MET A 194 -5.56 9.54 24.16
N ASP A 195 -5.47 8.52 24.97
CA ASP A 195 -4.21 7.93 25.42
C ASP A 195 -3.64 7.02 24.31
N LEU A 196 -2.57 7.46 23.67
CA LEU A 196 -1.92 6.74 22.57
C LEU A 196 -1.20 5.45 23.00
N THR A 197 -1.08 5.18 24.30
CA THR A 197 -0.56 3.91 24.81
C THR A 197 -1.54 2.77 24.71
N VAL A 198 -2.83 3.10 24.72
CA VAL A 198 -3.92 2.12 24.72
C VAL A 198 -4.06 1.48 23.35
N THR A 199 -4.25 0.17 23.34
CA THR A 199 -4.60 -0.56 22.12
C THR A 199 -6.12 -0.49 21.93
N PRO A 200 -6.64 -0.06 20.78
CA PRO A 200 -8.08 -0.03 20.53
C PRO A 200 -8.71 -1.41 20.73
N ALA A 201 -9.80 -1.49 21.49
CA ALA A 201 -10.51 -2.74 21.71
C ALA A 201 -11.46 -3.06 20.55
N TRP A 202 -11.48 -4.32 20.11
CA TRP A 202 -12.47 -4.83 19.17
C TRP A 202 -13.62 -5.56 19.87
N ASN A 203 -13.40 -5.94 21.14
CA ASN A 203 -14.34 -6.71 21.94
C ASN A 203 -15.38 -5.79 22.58
N PRO A 204 -16.70 -5.95 22.28
CA PRO A 204 -17.75 -5.11 22.86
C PRO A 204 -17.81 -5.13 24.39
N PHE A 205 -17.40 -6.25 25.02
CA PHE A 205 -17.39 -6.37 26.49
C PHE A 205 -16.30 -5.49 27.13
N GLU A 206 -15.13 -5.36 26.50
CA GLU A 206 -14.08 -4.46 26.95
C GLU A 206 -14.51 -2.99 26.79
N ILE A 207 -15.12 -2.67 25.65
CA ILE A 207 -15.66 -1.33 25.39
C ILE A 207 -16.74 -0.97 26.40
N ALA A 208 -17.65 -1.90 26.72
CA ALA A 208 -18.72 -1.68 27.68
C ALA A 208 -18.18 -1.53 29.14
N ARG A 209 -17.02 -2.13 29.43
CA ARG A 209 -16.37 -2.04 30.75
C ARG A 209 -15.75 -0.67 31.01
N ASP A 210 -15.16 -0.06 29.99
CA ASP A 210 -14.56 1.28 30.03
C ASP A 210 -14.88 2.09 28.76
N PRO A 211 -16.12 2.57 28.62
CA PRO A 211 -16.55 3.30 27.44
C PRO A 211 -15.79 4.62 27.23
N ALA A 212 -15.39 5.27 28.33
CA ALA A 212 -14.73 6.57 28.28
C ALA A 212 -13.37 6.49 27.56
N THR A 213 -12.62 5.41 27.79
CA THR A 213 -11.34 5.17 27.12
C THR A 213 -11.53 4.62 25.72
N TYR A 214 -12.37 3.57 25.53
CA TYR A 214 -12.39 2.82 24.27
C TYR A 214 -13.26 3.44 23.18
N ILE A 215 -14.36 4.17 23.51
CA ILE A 215 -15.19 4.77 22.45
C ILE A 215 -14.42 5.82 21.63
N PRO A 216 -13.69 6.79 22.23
CA PRO A 216 -12.88 7.72 21.46
C PRO A 216 -11.78 7.02 20.64
N MET A 217 -11.22 5.93 21.16
CA MET A 217 -10.18 5.15 20.49
C MET A 217 -10.65 4.49 19.19
N LEU A 218 -11.93 4.16 19.05
CA LEU A 218 -12.49 3.57 17.82
C LEU A 218 -12.40 4.48 16.61
N ILE A 219 -12.19 5.79 16.78
CA ILE A 219 -11.97 6.71 15.67
C ILE A 219 -10.71 6.35 14.87
N ILE A 220 -9.70 5.80 15.53
CA ILE A 220 -8.42 5.44 14.88
C ILE A 220 -8.61 4.28 13.88
N PRO A 221 -9.10 3.08 14.26
CA PRO A 221 -9.37 2.02 13.28
C PRO A 221 -10.39 2.43 12.23
N LEU A 222 -11.39 3.25 12.56
CA LEU A 222 -12.34 3.78 11.60
C LEU A 222 -11.64 4.63 10.54
N LEU A 223 -10.79 5.57 10.92
CA LEU A 223 -10.03 6.40 9.98
C LEU A 223 -9.02 5.57 9.17
N VAL A 224 -8.40 4.55 9.75
CA VAL A 224 -7.55 3.60 9.02
C VAL A 224 -8.35 2.87 7.94
N VAL A 225 -9.56 2.40 8.24
CA VAL A 225 -10.44 1.75 7.25
C VAL A 225 -10.84 2.72 6.15
N ILE A 226 -11.28 3.93 6.51
CA ILE A 226 -11.69 4.96 5.54
C ILE A 226 -10.54 5.31 4.59
N THR A 227 -9.35 5.59 5.11
CA THR A 227 -8.18 5.93 4.27
C THR A 227 -7.79 4.79 3.34
N ASN A 228 -7.87 3.53 3.80
CA ASN A 228 -7.62 2.36 2.97
C ASN A 228 -8.67 2.18 1.86
N ILE A 229 -9.97 2.35 2.19
CA ILE A 229 -11.06 2.27 1.20
C ILE A 229 -10.88 3.36 0.14
N VAL A 230 -10.61 4.61 0.56
CA VAL A 230 -10.36 5.72 -0.37
C VAL A 230 -9.16 5.40 -1.27
N MET A 231 -8.06 4.91 -0.70
CA MET A 231 -6.87 4.52 -1.47
C MET A 231 -7.17 3.41 -2.48
N MET A 232 -7.92 2.38 -2.09
CA MET A 232 -8.35 1.31 -3.01
C MET A 232 -9.20 1.84 -4.17
N GLN A 233 -10.16 2.70 -3.89
CA GLN A 233 -11.01 3.29 -4.94
C GLN A 233 -10.21 4.19 -5.87
N LEU A 234 -9.34 5.04 -5.35
CA LEU A 234 -8.46 5.88 -6.16
C LEU A 234 -7.53 5.06 -7.05
N THR A 235 -6.88 4.05 -6.51
CA THR A 235 -6.00 3.15 -7.28
C THR A 235 -6.75 2.47 -8.42
N LYS A 236 -8.01 2.07 -8.19
CA LYS A 236 -8.87 1.47 -9.21
C LYS A 236 -9.24 2.47 -10.31
N ILE A 237 -9.69 3.68 -9.94
CA ILE A 237 -10.14 4.73 -10.88
C ILE A 237 -8.96 5.28 -11.69
N MET A 238 -7.78 5.38 -11.07
CA MET A 238 -6.56 5.89 -11.68
C MET A 238 -5.81 4.87 -12.54
N LYS A 239 -6.28 3.61 -12.58
CA LYS A 239 -5.70 2.56 -13.41
C LYS A 239 -5.94 2.89 -14.90
N PRO A 240 -4.90 2.83 -15.78
CA PRO A 240 -5.08 3.01 -17.22
C PRO A 240 -6.10 2.02 -17.79
N GLY A 241 -7.03 2.52 -18.63
CA GLY A 241 -8.06 1.69 -19.24
C GLY A 241 -9.19 1.24 -18.30
N TRP A 242 -9.26 1.79 -17.08
CA TRP A 242 -10.32 1.42 -16.13
C TRP A 242 -11.73 1.59 -16.69
N LYS A 243 -12.01 2.67 -17.44
CA LYS A 243 -13.32 2.91 -18.04
C LYS A 243 -13.68 1.83 -19.05
N GLU A 244 -12.73 1.44 -19.91
CA GLU A 244 -12.91 0.38 -20.90
C GLU A 244 -13.19 -0.97 -20.21
N GLU A 245 -12.45 -1.27 -19.14
CA GLU A 245 -12.63 -2.49 -18.36
C GLU A 245 -14.00 -2.52 -17.64
N GLU A 246 -14.46 -1.38 -17.12
CA GLU A 246 -15.76 -1.27 -16.45
C GLU A 246 -16.91 -1.39 -17.45
N GLU A 247 -16.81 -0.75 -18.61
CA GLU A 247 -17.80 -0.88 -19.67
C GLU A 247 -17.87 -2.33 -20.21
N ALA A 248 -16.72 -2.97 -20.40
CA ALA A 248 -16.66 -4.38 -20.79
C ALA A 248 -17.35 -5.29 -19.77
N LYS A 249 -17.13 -5.05 -18.47
CA LYS A 249 -17.81 -5.77 -17.39
C LYS A 249 -19.32 -5.51 -17.36
N LYS A 250 -19.76 -4.27 -17.62
CA LYS A 250 -21.18 -3.92 -17.72
C LYS A 250 -21.84 -4.62 -18.91
N ARG A 251 -21.19 -4.63 -20.08
CA ARG A 251 -21.67 -5.33 -21.28
C ARG A 251 -21.75 -6.85 -21.08
N ALA A 252 -20.76 -7.46 -20.42
CA ALA A 252 -20.76 -8.87 -20.09
C ALA A 252 -21.91 -9.25 -19.12
N LYS A 253 -22.23 -8.39 -18.14
CA LYS A 253 -23.38 -8.59 -17.25
C LYS A 253 -24.72 -8.48 -17.95
N MET A 254 -24.83 -7.60 -18.97
CA MET A 254 -26.08 -7.42 -19.73
C MET A 254 -26.32 -8.54 -20.74
N ASN A 255 -25.30 -9.26 -21.18
CA ASN A 255 -25.41 -10.37 -22.12
C ASN A 255 -24.58 -11.59 -21.67
N PRO A 256 -25.11 -12.43 -20.76
CA PRO A 256 -24.43 -13.59 -20.21
C PRO A 256 -23.98 -14.63 -21.24
N ALA A 257 -24.70 -14.74 -22.37
CA ALA A 257 -24.35 -15.67 -23.47
C ALA A 257 -23.05 -15.28 -24.19
N ARG A 258 -22.69 -13.98 -24.21
CA ARG A 258 -21.39 -13.50 -24.70
C ARG A 258 -20.30 -13.54 -23.62
N ALA A 259 -20.66 -13.61 -22.35
CA ALA A 259 -19.71 -13.71 -21.25
C ALA A 259 -18.95 -15.05 -21.30
N GLY A 260 -19.59 -16.16 -21.74
CA GLY A 260 -18.95 -17.45 -21.97
C GLY A 260 -17.88 -17.40 -23.07
N GLN A 261 -18.14 -16.70 -24.17
CA GLN A 261 -17.16 -16.54 -25.27
C GLN A 261 -15.99 -15.60 -24.90
N ALA A 262 -16.21 -14.65 -24.00
CA ALA A 262 -15.13 -13.80 -23.46
C ALA A 262 -14.33 -14.48 -22.35
N GLY A 263 -14.89 -15.53 -21.74
CA GLY A 263 -14.27 -16.32 -20.67
C GLY A 263 -13.37 -17.45 -21.18
N ASP A 264 -13.67 -18.03 -22.35
CA ASP A 264 -12.86 -19.11 -22.96
C ASP A 264 -11.47 -18.67 -23.46
N GLY A 265 -11.20 -17.39 -23.47
CA GLY A 265 -9.90 -16.85 -23.84
C GLY A 265 -8.96 -16.48 -22.68
N LYS A 266 -9.41 -16.58 -21.41
CA LYS A 266 -8.55 -16.34 -20.26
C LYS A 266 -7.85 -17.63 -19.88
N SER A 267 -6.52 -17.64 -20.02
CA SER A 267 -5.73 -18.78 -19.56
C SER A 267 -5.76 -18.88 -18.02
N ALA A 268 -5.66 -20.09 -17.47
CA ALA A 268 -5.63 -20.35 -16.03
C ALA A 268 -4.59 -19.50 -15.27
N ALA A 269 -3.52 -19.09 -15.94
CA ALA A 269 -2.48 -18.27 -15.33
C ALA A 269 -2.79 -16.75 -15.39
N GLU A 270 -3.63 -16.28 -16.31
CA GLU A 270 -4.18 -14.92 -16.27
C GLU A 270 -5.08 -14.75 -15.05
N ASP A 271 -5.88 -15.77 -14.75
CA ASP A 271 -6.67 -15.84 -13.53
C ASP A 271 -5.79 -15.91 -12.27
N THR A 272 -4.70 -16.68 -12.29
CA THR A 272 -3.79 -16.79 -11.14
C THR A 272 -3.07 -15.46 -10.87
N THR A 273 -2.58 -14.77 -11.90
CA THR A 273 -1.91 -13.47 -11.73
C THR A 273 -2.88 -12.38 -11.28
N GLN A 274 -4.09 -12.34 -11.86
CA GLN A 274 -5.13 -11.40 -11.42
C GLN A 274 -5.64 -11.73 -10.02
N MET A 275 -5.77 -13.01 -9.68
CA MET A 275 -6.17 -13.44 -8.36
C MET A 275 -5.12 -13.09 -7.31
N THR A 276 -3.83 -13.29 -7.61
CA THR A 276 -2.71 -12.90 -6.75
C THR A 276 -2.70 -11.38 -6.52
N MET A 277 -2.87 -10.57 -7.56
CA MET A 277 -2.96 -9.11 -7.43
C MET A 277 -4.19 -8.68 -6.63
N LYS A 278 -5.33 -9.30 -6.84
CA LYS A 278 -6.56 -9.05 -6.05
C LYS A 278 -6.35 -9.43 -4.59
N MET A 279 -5.78 -10.60 -4.34
CA MET A 279 -5.50 -11.08 -2.98
C MET A 279 -4.53 -10.14 -2.26
N MET A 280 -3.45 -9.71 -2.92
CA MET A 280 -2.49 -8.76 -2.37
C MET A 280 -3.12 -7.40 -2.08
N ASN A 281 -4.02 -6.90 -2.94
CA ASN A 281 -4.72 -5.64 -2.74
C ASN A 281 -5.70 -5.67 -1.55
N TRP A 282 -6.29 -6.84 -1.23
CA TRP A 282 -7.18 -7.00 -0.09
C TRP A 282 -6.46 -7.41 1.19
N MET A 283 -5.39 -8.18 1.07
CA MET A 283 -4.62 -8.66 2.21
C MET A 283 -3.99 -7.52 3.01
N MET A 284 -3.45 -6.50 2.32
CA MET A 284 -2.81 -5.36 2.97
C MET A 284 -3.77 -4.53 3.86
N PRO A 285 -4.95 -4.10 3.39
CA PRO A 285 -5.93 -3.41 4.24
C PRO A 285 -6.41 -4.25 5.43
N ILE A 286 -6.62 -5.55 5.22
CA ILE A 286 -7.03 -6.47 6.30
C ILE A 286 -5.91 -6.57 7.35
N LEU A 287 -4.66 -6.74 6.92
CA LEU A 287 -3.51 -6.81 7.81
C LEU A 287 -3.37 -5.50 8.61
N MET A 288 -3.52 -4.34 7.96
CA MET A 288 -3.49 -3.04 8.63
C MET A 288 -4.59 -2.89 9.67
N LEU A 289 -5.81 -3.36 9.35
CA LEU A 289 -6.92 -3.33 10.29
C LEU A 289 -6.64 -4.22 11.51
N VAL A 290 -6.19 -5.46 11.29
CA VAL A 290 -5.83 -6.38 12.37
C VAL A 290 -4.72 -5.80 13.24
N THR A 291 -3.67 -5.23 12.63
CA THR A 291 -2.55 -4.63 13.39
C THR A 291 -3.00 -3.40 14.19
N THR A 292 -4.02 -2.67 13.75
CA THR A 292 -4.57 -1.53 14.52
C THR A 292 -5.22 -1.97 15.84
N PHE A 293 -5.76 -3.18 15.91
CA PHE A 293 -6.33 -3.75 17.13
C PHE A 293 -5.32 -4.58 17.96
N THR A 294 -4.08 -4.69 17.52
CA THR A 294 -3.03 -5.44 18.24
C THR A 294 -1.86 -4.57 18.67
N MET A 295 -1.83 -3.31 18.23
CA MET A 295 -0.78 -2.36 18.50
C MET A 295 -1.32 -1.11 19.20
N PRO A 296 -0.49 -0.35 19.94
CA PRO A 296 -0.89 0.92 20.54
C PRO A 296 -1.49 1.89 19.52
N ALA A 297 -2.44 2.72 19.98
CA ALA A 297 -3.13 3.71 19.15
C ALA A 297 -2.18 4.67 18.40
N ALA A 298 -1.01 4.93 18.96
CA ALA A 298 0.05 5.69 18.31
C ALA A 298 0.47 5.11 16.93
N MET A 299 0.45 3.79 16.77
CA MET A 299 0.69 3.16 15.45
C MET A 299 -0.46 3.42 14.48
N GLY A 300 -1.69 3.55 14.99
CA GLY A 300 -2.84 3.92 14.18
C GLY A 300 -2.71 5.31 13.55
N LEU A 301 -2.14 6.29 14.27
CA LEU A 301 -1.81 7.61 13.71
C LEU A 301 -0.84 7.48 12.53
N TYR A 302 0.21 6.68 12.70
CA TYR A 302 1.13 6.39 11.60
C TYR A 302 0.41 5.81 10.38
N TRP A 303 -0.52 4.85 10.56
CA TRP A 303 -1.28 4.25 9.46
C TRP A 303 -2.15 5.27 8.73
N ILE A 304 -2.85 6.15 9.47
CA ILE A 304 -3.71 7.19 8.91
C ILE A 304 -2.89 8.16 8.07
N ILE A 305 -1.82 8.74 8.62
CA ILE A 305 -0.98 9.72 7.93
C ILE A 305 -0.26 9.09 6.74
N SER A 306 0.22 7.87 6.89
CA SER A 306 0.82 7.07 5.82
C SER A 306 -0.15 6.83 4.67
N GLY A 307 -1.42 6.52 4.97
CA GLY A 307 -2.49 6.36 4.00
C GLY A 307 -2.78 7.67 3.25
N LEU A 308 -2.89 8.80 3.96
CA LEU A 308 -3.09 10.12 3.36
C LEU A 308 -1.93 10.50 2.43
N MET A 309 -0.68 10.29 2.83
CA MET A 309 0.50 10.54 1.99
C MET A 309 0.52 9.63 0.75
N SER A 310 0.06 8.39 0.87
CA SER A 310 -0.09 7.48 -0.26
C SER A 310 -1.16 7.94 -1.24
N ILE A 311 -2.29 8.48 -0.75
CA ILE A 311 -3.33 9.09 -1.57
C ILE A 311 -2.77 10.28 -2.36
N ILE A 312 -2.06 11.20 -1.69
CA ILE A 312 -1.42 12.35 -2.32
C ILE A 312 -0.45 11.89 -3.42
N THR A 313 0.41 10.93 -3.12
CA THR A 313 1.38 10.39 -4.08
C THR A 313 0.68 9.77 -5.30
N SER A 314 -0.42 9.03 -5.10
CA SER A 314 -1.18 8.42 -6.19
C SER A 314 -1.84 9.48 -7.07
N ILE A 315 -2.35 10.56 -6.50
CA ILE A 315 -2.90 11.70 -7.25
C ILE A 315 -1.80 12.35 -8.11
N ILE A 316 -0.62 12.57 -7.53
CA ILE A 316 0.53 13.13 -8.27
C ILE A 316 0.89 12.22 -9.46
N VAL A 317 1.00 10.91 -9.24
CA VAL A 317 1.32 9.94 -10.30
C VAL A 317 0.25 9.91 -11.38
N TYR A 318 -1.02 9.98 -11.02
CA TYR A 318 -2.12 10.03 -11.98
C TYR A 318 -2.00 11.22 -12.93
N TYR A 319 -1.84 12.43 -12.41
CA TYR A 319 -1.74 13.64 -13.24
C TYR A 319 -0.43 13.70 -14.04
N MET A 320 0.69 13.24 -13.47
CA MET A 320 1.99 13.31 -14.14
C MET A 320 2.20 12.22 -15.20
N PHE A 321 1.60 11.03 -15.02
CA PHE A 321 1.91 9.87 -15.87
C PHE A 321 0.68 9.22 -16.49
N THR A 322 -0.36 8.90 -15.71
CA THR A 322 -1.51 8.14 -16.21
C THR A 322 -2.34 8.92 -17.20
N LYS A 323 -2.75 10.13 -16.83
CA LYS A 323 -3.57 10.99 -17.69
C LYS A 323 -2.90 11.35 -19.04
N PRO A 324 -1.61 11.76 -19.08
CA PRO A 324 -0.92 11.99 -20.36
C PRO A 324 -0.74 10.71 -21.17
N TYR A 325 -0.55 9.56 -20.54
CA TYR A 325 -0.45 8.28 -21.24
C TYR A 325 -1.78 7.90 -21.91
N GLU A 326 -2.90 8.03 -21.21
CA GLU A 326 -4.24 7.77 -21.77
C GLU A 326 -4.57 8.72 -22.93
N ALA A 327 -4.24 10.01 -22.81
CA ALA A 327 -4.42 10.97 -23.88
C ALA A 327 -3.64 10.58 -25.15
N LYS A 328 -2.37 10.19 -25.01
CA LYS A 328 -1.56 9.71 -26.14
C LYS A 328 -2.09 8.40 -26.74
N LYS A 329 -2.56 7.47 -25.90
CA LYS A 329 -3.17 6.22 -26.37
C LYS A 329 -4.41 6.51 -27.20
N ALA A 330 -5.31 7.34 -26.72
CA ALA A 330 -6.52 7.74 -27.42
C ALA A 330 -6.23 8.43 -28.77
N GLU A 331 -5.20 9.30 -28.83
CA GLU A 331 -4.77 9.93 -30.09
C GLU A 331 -4.26 8.91 -31.12
N ILE A 332 -3.46 7.93 -30.66
CA ILE A 332 -2.94 6.86 -31.54
C ILE A 332 -4.09 5.98 -32.04
N GLU A 333 -5.05 5.63 -31.20
CA GLU A 333 -6.24 4.86 -31.61
C GLU A 333 -7.10 5.62 -32.58
N ALA A 334 -7.37 6.90 -32.33
CA ALA A 334 -8.11 7.75 -33.28
C ALA A 334 -7.41 7.86 -34.65
N LYS A 335 -6.07 7.96 -34.68
CA LYS A 335 -5.29 7.94 -35.94
C LYS A 335 -5.39 6.60 -36.67
N LYS A 336 -5.33 5.46 -35.93
CA LYS A 336 -5.51 4.12 -36.53
C LYS A 336 -6.92 3.96 -37.11
N ASP A 337 -7.95 4.37 -36.41
CA ASP A 337 -9.34 4.31 -36.88
C ASP A 337 -9.57 5.19 -38.12
N ALA A 338 -8.96 6.38 -38.16
CA ALA A 338 -9.02 7.27 -39.32
C ALA A 338 -8.33 6.64 -40.54
N VAL A 339 -7.20 5.98 -40.39
CA VAL A 339 -6.49 5.25 -41.47
C VAL A 339 -7.33 4.06 -41.91
N PHE A 340 -7.90 3.28 -40.99
CA PHE A 340 -8.74 2.13 -41.32
C PHE A 340 -10.02 2.54 -42.08
N LYS A 341 -10.68 3.62 -41.66
CA LYS A 341 -11.83 4.18 -42.38
C LYS A 341 -11.47 4.69 -43.77
N LYS A 342 -10.29 5.28 -43.94
CA LYS A 342 -9.81 5.71 -45.30
C LYS A 342 -9.52 4.51 -46.18
N SER A 343 -8.85 3.48 -45.69
CA SER A 343 -8.55 2.27 -46.48
C SER A 343 -9.84 1.50 -46.83
N GLY A 344 -10.79 1.39 -45.90
CA GLY A 344 -12.10 0.76 -46.15
C GLY A 344 -12.92 1.52 -47.20
N LYS A 345 -12.93 2.87 -47.19
CA LYS A 345 -13.57 3.66 -48.22
C LYS A 345 -12.88 3.53 -49.58
N ALA A 346 -11.55 3.45 -49.63
CA ALA A 346 -10.80 3.23 -50.86
C ALA A 346 -11.06 1.83 -51.43
N ALA A 347 -11.18 0.80 -50.61
CA ALA A 347 -11.53 -0.56 -51.03
C ALA A 347 -12.96 -0.65 -51.60
N LEU A 348 -13.93 0.05 -50.99
CA LEU A 348 -15.30 0.12 -51.49
C LEU A 348 -15.40 0.92 -52.80
N ALA A 349 -14.67 2.03 -52.91
CA ALA A 349 -14.63 2.83 -54.14
C ALA A 349 -13.92 2.12 -55.32
N GLY A 350 -12.97 1.20 -55.03
CA GLY A 350 -12.35 0.34 -56.04
C GLY A 350 -13.26 -0.80 -56.50
N ALA A 351 -14.15 -1.30 -55.63
CA ALA A 351 -15.10 -2.37 -55.98
C ALA A 351 -16.26 -1.86 -56.84
N ASP A 352 -16.68 -0.60 -56.73
CA ASP A 352 -17.72 0.00 -57.57
C ASP A 352 -17.21 0.42 -58.98
N GLY A 353 -15.87 0.45 -59.19
CA GLY A 353 -15.25 0.78 -60.46
C GLY A 353 -15.08 -0.40 -61.43
N GLU A 354 -15.23 -1.65 -61.00
CA GLU A 354 -15.01 -2.83 -61.86
C GLU A 354 -16.30 -3.51 -62.37
N VAL A 355 -17.49 -2.98 -62.11
CA VAL A 355 -18.78 -3.57 -62.52
C VAL A 355 -19.38 -2.91 -63.76
N ASN A 356 -18.70 -2.08 -64.51
CA ASN A 356 -19.23 -1.55 -65.78
C ASN A 356 -18.18 -1.54 -66.89
N THR A 357 -18.01 -2.68 -67.57
CA THR A 357 -17.79 -2.83 -69.01
C THR A 357 -17.41 -4.27 -69.32
N ASP A 358 -18.35 -5.10 -69.74
CA ASP A 358 -18.28 -5.97 -70.91
C ASP A 358 -19.45 -6.96 -71.02
N THR A 359 -20.59 -6.45 -71.45
CA THR A 359 -21.63 -7.30 -72.04
C THR A 359 -22.28 -6.55 -73.22
N SER A 360 -21.56 -6.44 -74.32
CA SER A 360 -22.18 -6.16 -75.62
C SER A 360 -21.24 -6.54 -76.77
N LYS A 361 -21.70 -7.50 -77.59
CA LYS A 361 -21.19 -7.95 -78.89
C LYS A 361 -20.35 -9.20 -78.93
N LYS A 362 -21.01 -10.34 -79.20
CA LYS A 362 -20.82 -11.07 -80.49
C LYS A 362 -21.86 -12.17 -80.63
N ASN A 363 -22.94 -11.80 -81.26
CA ASN A 363 -23.76 -12.72 -82.10
C ASN A 363 -23.16 -12.78 -83.50
N GLY A 364 -22.96 -13.95 -84.06
CA GLY A 364 -22.88 -14.04 -85.51
C GLY A 364 -21.88 -15.07 -86.07
N LYS A 365 -22.46 -16.11 -86.68
CA LYS A 365 -21.98 -16.98 -87.78
C LYS A 365 -21.27 -18.29 -87.37
N LYS A 366 -22.04 -19.38 -87.45
CA LYS A 366 -22.41 -20.23 -88.62
C LYS A 366 -21.22 -20.71 -89.46
N LYS A 367 -20.96 -21.99 -89.45
CA LYS A 367 -21.10 -23.00 -90.54
C LYS A 367 -20.00 -24.05 -90.45
N LYS A 368 -20.50 -25.31 -90.47
CA LYS A 368 -20.13 -26.39 -91.40
C LYS A 368 -18.64 -26.74 -91.53
N ASN A 369 -18.29 -27.85 -91.08
CA ASN A 369 -18.29 -29.18 -91.70
C ASN A 369 -18.07 -30.21 -90.61
#